data_ff4199d5fcee93c14b55dd878062cc82
#
_entry.id   ff4199d5fcee93c14b55dd878062cc82
#
_cell.length_a   1.000
_cell.length_b   1.000
_cell.length_c   1.000
_cell.angle_alpha   90.00
_cell.angle_beta   90.00
_cell.angle_gamma   90.00
#
_symmetry.space_group_name_H-M   'P 1'
#
loop_
_entity.id
_entity.type
_entity.pdbx_description
1 polymer ?
#
loop_
_entity_poly.entity_id
_entity_poly.type
_entity_poly.pdbx_seq_one_letter_code
_entity_poly.pdbx_strand_id
1 'polypeptide(L)'
;MAVVRLRAPLSELTGGRRELELDGATVREVLRALEREHPSIAGWILDEQTTIREHINVFVNGEKSREDTALGADDRIHVIPSISGG
;
A
#
# COMPACT_ATOMS: atom_id res chain seq x y z
N MET A 1 7.31 -12.97 -1.03
CA MET A 1 7.23 -11.51 -0.93
C MET A 1 6.11 -10.97 -1.78
N ALA A 2 5.41 -9.98 -1.31
CA ALA A 2 4.41 -9.30 -2.11
C ALA A 2 5.06 -8.16 -2.87
N VAL A 3 4.55 -7.87 -4.06
CA VAL A 3 5.02 -6.74 -4.85
C VAL A 3 4.01 -5.61 -4.67
N VAL A 4 4.48 -4.47 -4.17
CA VAL A 4 3.63 -3.29 -3.97
C VAL A 4 3.89 -2.30 -5.08
N ARG A 5 2.83 -1.90 -5.77
CA ARG A 5 2.91 -0.86 -6.79
C ARG A 5 2.26 0.42 -6.30
N LEU A 6 2.98 1.49 -6.46
CA LEU A 6 2.52 2.82 -6.04
C LEU A 6 2.37 3.73 -7.24
N ARG A 7 1.36 4.59 -7.18
CA ARG A 7 1.18 5.66 -8.16
C ARG A 7 1.54 6.99 -7.55
N ALA A 8 1.90 7.95 -8.39
CA ALA A 8 2.11 9.31 -7.92
C ALA A 8 0.82 9.84 -7.28
N PRO A 9 0.88 10.64 -6.23
CA PRO A 9 2.09 11.16 -5.61
C PRO A 9 2.77 10.23 -4.62
N LEU A 10 2.17 9.08 -4.30
CA LEU A 10 2.75 8.17 -3.29
C LEU A 10 4.14 7.67 -3.66
N SER A 11 4.39 7.41 -4.94
CA SER A 11 5.69 6.93 -5.37
C SER A 11 6.80 7.98 -5.17
N GLU A 12 6.44 9.25 -5.08
CA GLU A 12 7.41 10.29 -4.79
C GLU A 12 7.91 10.23 -3.36
N LEU A 13 7.10 9.67 -2.47
CA LEU A 13 7.45 9.52 -1.06
C LEU A 13 8.38 8.32 -0.83
N THR A 14 8.58 7.51 -1.82
CA THR A 14 9.48 6.35 -1.78
C THR A 14 10.69 6.55 -2.68
N GLY A 15 11.11 7.80 -2.88
CA GLY A 15 12.26 8.11 -3.70
C GLY A 15 12.05 7.84 -5.18
N GLY A 16 10.82 7.92 -5.64
CA GLY A 16 10.47 7.66 -7.03
C GLY A 16 10.27 6.19 -7.35
N ARG A 17 10.35 5.33 -6.37
CA ARG A 17 10.12 3.91 -6.58
C ARG A 17 8.64 3.61 -6.73
N ARG A 18 8.29 2.99 -7.83
CA ARG A 18 6.91 2.63 -8.11
C ARG A 18 6.59 1.19 -7.75
N GLU A 19 7.61 0.40 -7.54
CA GLU A 19 7.45 -1.03 -7.28
C GLU A 19 8.44 -1.45 -6.21
N LEU A 20 7.94 -2.11 -5.16
CA LEU A 20 8.76 -2.57 -4.04
C LEU A 20 8.34 -3.98 -3.65
N GLU A 21 9.32 -4.80 -3.26
CA GLU A 21 9.04 -6.13 -2.74
C GLU A 21 9.10 -6.08 -1.23
N LEU A 22 8.03 -6.51 -0.58
CA LEU A 22 7.91 -6.43 0.87
C LEU A 22 7.28 -7.71 1.41
N ASP A 23 7.66 -8.07 2.62
CA ASP A 23 7.10 -9.23 3.30
C ASP A 23 5.91 -8.86 4.16
N GLY A 24 4.96 -9.78 4.23
CA GLY A 24 3.83 -9.65 5.11
C GLY A 24 2.78 -10.69 4.78
N ALA A 25 2.08 -11.18 5.79
CA ALA A 25 1.02 -12.16 5.63
C ALA A 25 -0.33 -11.52 5.32
N THR A 26 -0.45 -10.21 5.56
CA THR A 26 -1.66 -9.45 5.27
C THR A 26 -1.27 -8.13 4.62
N VAL A 27 -2.26 -7.48 4.02
CA VAL A 27 -2.06 -6.15 3.43
C VAL A 27 -1.51 -5.19 4.49
N ARG A 28 -2.07 -5.21 5.70
CA ARG A 28 -1.59 -4.35 6.79
C ARG A 28 -0.10 -4.55 7.05
N GLU A 29 0.34 -5.80 7.16
CA GLU A 29 1.74 -6.10 7.44
C GLU A 29 2.66 -5.58 6.35
N VAL A 30 2.27 -5.75 5.10
CA VAL A 30 3.06 -5.27 3.95
C VAL A 30 3.11 -3.74 3.96
N LEU A 31 1.99 -3.08 4.20
CA LEU A 31 1.96 -1.62 4.23
C LEU A 31 2.73 -1.06 5.43
N ARG A 32 2.72 -1.75 6.56
CA ARG A 32 3.55 -1.35 7.71
C ARG A 32 5.04 -1.53 7.41
N ALA A 33 5.39 -2.59 6.68
CA ALA A 33 6.78 -2.77 6.24
C ALA A 33 7.19 -1.65 5.29
N LEU A 34 6.30 -1.23 4.42
CA LEU A 34 6.53 -0.09 3.53
C LEU A 34 6.83 1.17 4.33
N GLU A 35 6.05 1.45 5.36
CA GLU A 35 6.25 2.61 6.20
C GLU A 35 7.59 2.57 6.94
N ARG A 36 8.02 1.39 7.34
CA ARG A 36 9.31 1.25 8.02
C ARG A 36 10.48 1.51 7.09
N GLU A 37 10.38 1.07 5.85
CA GLU A 37 11.46 1.30 4.87
C GLU A 37 11.44 2.70 4.30
N HIS A 38 10.26 3.31 4.24
CA HIS A 38 10.08 4.65 3.71
C HIS A 38 9.22 5.49 4.65
N PRO A 39 9.82 5.98 5.75
CA PRO A 39 9.04 6.72 6.76
C PRO A 39 8.26 7.92 6.23
N SER A 40 8.69 8.47 5.10
CA SER A 40 7.98 9.59 4.50
C SER A 40 6.55 9.26 4.08
N ILE A 41 6.25 7.97 3.87
CA ILE A 41 4.92 7.55 3.46
C ILE A 41 4.01 7.23 4.65
N ALA A 42 4.56 7.21 5.85
CA ALA A 42 3.77 6.91 7.05
C ALA A 42 2.65 7.94 7.22
N GLY A 43 1.46 7.45 7.46
CA GLY A 43 0.28 8.31 7.60
C GLY A 43 -0.44 8.63 6.28
N TRP A 44 0.13 8.25 5.15
CA TRP A 44 -0.50 8.53 3.85
C TRP A 44 -1.46 7.43 3.40
N ILE A 45 -1.16 6.20 3.73
CA ILE A 45 -1.96 5.05 3.31
C ILE A 45 -2.79 4.51 4.47
N LEU A 46 -2.15 4.31 5.60
CA LEU A 46 -2.80 3.83 6.82
C LEU A 46 -2.92 4.97 7.81
N ASP A 47 -4.04 4.99 8.52
CA ASP A 47 -4.24 5.95 9.61
C ASP A 47 -3.59 5.44 10.90
N GLU A 48 -3.81 6.14 12.01
CA GLU A 48 -3.23 5.80 13.30
C GLU A 48 -3.67 4.44 13.83
N GLN A 49 -4.80 3.94 13.35
CA GLN A 49 -5.33 2.64 13.73
C GLN A 49 -4.96 1.55 12.74
N THR A 50 -4.05 1.85 11.82
CA THR A 50 -3.62 0.95 10.75
C THR A 50 -4.76 0.52 9.82
N THR A 51 -5.74 1.39 9.66
CA THR A 51 -6.84 1.21 8.72
C THR A 51 -6.51 1.99 7.44
N ILE A 52 -6.83 1.42 6.31
CA ILE A 52 -6.60 2.09 5.02
C ILE A 52 -7.47 3.35 4.96
N ARG A 53 -6.83 4.47 4.64
CA ARG A 53 -7.51 5.75 4.58
C ARG A 53 -8.60 5.76 3.52
N GLU A 54 -9.63 6.55 3.75
CA GLU A 54 -10.81 6.62 2.91
C GLU A 54 -10.50 6.96 1.45
N HIS A 55 -9.48 7.78 1.23
CA HIS A 55 -9.10 8.21 -0.12
C HIS A 55 -8.07 7.30 -0.77
N ILE A 56 -7.78 6.17 -0.17
CA ILE A 56 -6.81 5.22 -0.69
C ILE A 56 -7.53 3.93 -1.06
N ASN A 57 -7.28 3.46 -2.26
CA ASN A 57 -7.80 2.17 -2.72
C ASN A 57 -6.65 1.19 -2.82
N VAL A 58 -6.82 0.01 -2.24
CA VAL A 58 -5.81 -1.03 -2.30
C VAL A 58 -6.42 -2.24 -3.02
N PHE A 59 -5.72 -2.70 -4.04
CA PHE A 59 -6.13 -3.86 -4.81
C PHE A 59 -5.09 -4.96 -4.69
N VAL A 60 -5.55 -6.17 -4.43
CA VAL A 60 -4.68 -7.35 -4.42
C VAL A 60 -5.05 -8.20 -5.63
N ASN A 61 -4.10 -8.38 -6.53
CA ASN A 61 -4.32 -9.13 -7.78
C ASN A 61 -5.54 -8.62 -8.55
N GLY A 62 -5.76 -7.31 -8.54
CA GLY A 62 -6.85 -6.69 -9.26
C GLY A 62 -8.18 -6.61 -8.50
N GLU A 63 -8.25 -7.16 -7.30
CA GLU A 63 -9.48 -7.12 -6.51
C GLU A 63 -9.34 -6.13 -5.35
N LYS A 64 -10.34 -5.28 -5.17
CA LYS A 64 -10.34 -4.33 -4.08
C LYS A 64 -10.28 -5.07 -2.74
N SER A 65 -9.35 -4.68 -1.90
CA SER A 65 -9.04 -5.41 -0.69
C SER A 65 -8.98 -4.49 0.52
N ARG A 66 -8.89 -5.11 1.69
CA ARG A 66 -8.85 -4.40 2.96
C ARG A 66 -7.52 -4.65 3.65
N GLU A 67 -7.31 -3.93 4.75
CA GLU A 67 -6.05 -4.05 5.50
C GLU A 67 -5.83 -5.44 6.09
N ASP A 68 -6.89 -6.18 6.36
CA ASP A 68 -6.77 -7.53 6.94
C ASP A 68 -6.81 -8.65 5.89
N THR A 69 -6.80 -8.30 4.61
CA THR A 69 -6.79 -9.28 3.53
C THR A 69 -5.51 -10.11 3.59
N ALA A 70 -5.66 -11.42 3.60
CA ALA A 70 -4.51 -12.34 3.62
C ALA A 70 -3.81 -12.37 2.27
N LEU A 71 -2.49 -12.50 2.31
CA LEU A 71 -1.65 -12.49 1.11
C LEU A 71 -0.94 -13.82 0.92
N GLY A 72 -0.83 -14.23 -0.33
CA GLY A 72 0.05 -15.34 -0.72
C GLY A 72 1.44 -14.84 -1.08
N ALA A 73 2.32 -15.76 -1.45
CA ALA A 73 3.73 -15.47 -1.63
C ALA A 73 4.04 -14.46 -2.75
N ASP A 74 3.29 -14.50 -3.83
CA ASP A 74 3.59 -13.67 -5.01
C ASP A 74 2.47 -12.72 -5.36
N ASP A 75 1.71 -12.30 -4.36
CA ASP A 75 0.59 -11.40 -4.60
C ASP A 75 1.07 -10.00 -4.98
N ARG A 76 0.29 -9.35 -5.82
CA ARG A 76 0.55 -7.99 -6.26
C ARG A 76 -0.44 -7.04 -5.61
N ILE A 77 0.09 -6.04 -4.95
CA ILE A 77 -0.70 -5.02 -4.28
C ILE A 77 -0.56 -3.72 -5.03
N HIS A 78 -1.68 -3.15 -5.45
CA HIS A 78 -1.70 -1.83 -6.07
C HIS A 78 -2.33 -0.85 -5.10
N VAL A 79 -1.60 0.22 -4.80
CA VAL A 79 -2.09 1.29 -3.94
C VAL A 79 -2.40 2.49 -4.82
N ILE A 80 -3.66 2.84 -4.92
CA ILE A 80 -4.12 3.89 -5.82
C ILE A 80 -4.85 4.97 -5.04
N PRO A 81 -4.28 6.17 -4.94
CA PRO A 81 -5.01 7.29 -4.31
C PRO A 81 -6.23 7.63 -5.15
N SER A 82 -7.36 7.84 -4.48
CA SER A 82 -8.53 8.35 -5.17
C SER A 82 -8.28 9.81 -5.52
N ILE A 83 -8.44 10.12 -6.78
CA ILE A 83 -8.53 11.52 -7.14
C ILE A 83 -9.98 11.89 -6.89
N SER A 84 -10.24 12.56 -5.79
CA SER A 84 -11.57 13.07 -5.59
C SER A 84 -11.73 14.22 -6.55
N GLY A 85 -12.17 13.89 -7.71
CA GLY A 85 -12.47 14.90 -8.70
C GLY A 85 -13.82 15.48 -8.49
N GLY A 86 -14.13 15.53 -7.32
CA GLY A 86 -15.48 16.06 -7.12
C GLY A 86 -15.98 15.82 -6.06
#